data_a4df7c860675f468867fa28eb3fb1475
#
_entry.id   a4df7c860675f468867fa28eb3fb1475
#
_cell.length_a   1.000
_cell.length_b   1.000
_cell.length_c   1.000
_cell.angle_alpha   90.00
_cell.angle_beta   90.00
_cell.angle_gamma   90.00
#
_symmetry.space_group_name_H-M   'P 1'
#
loop_
_entity.id
_entity.type
_entity.pdbx_description
1 polymer ?
#
loop_
_entity_poly.entity_id
_entity_poly.type
_entity_poly.pdbx_seq_one_letter_code
_entity_poly.pdbx_strand_id
1 'polypeptide(L)'
;MIQVKNFSKSYSNQIIIKESNFEIKSQRISFLMGPNGAGKTTTIKCLMGMENYLGEIFFDGKKIDQVRDRCLVIWDDCPFYTNLSGFQNLLIFGEGKKSKNEIKEIASKYLDYHTIKNKVKTYSYGQKKKLALVLVEILEPKYLIMDEISNGLDFDMIRNLQKSIKSWSNSMTIILTGHQFSFYNEIIDDVFVIRDKEIVLLQENFSNSGIMLEDIYDEENS
;
A
#
# COMPACT_ATOMS: atom_id res chain seq x y z
N MET A 1 7.42 1.86 -12.96
CA MET A 1 7.24 3.33 -12.88
C MET A 1 5.76 3.66 -13.03
N ILE A 2 5.23 4.55 -12.18
CA ILE A 2 3.86 5.07 -12.32
C ILE A 2 3.96 6.54 -12.67
N GLN A 3 3.40 6.93 -13.82
CA GLN A 3 3.38 8.31 -14.29
C GLN A 3 1.97 8.87 -14.16
N VAL A 4 1.85 10.04 -13.56
CA VAL A 4 0.58 10.73 -13.32
C VAL A 4 0.68 12.12 -13.94
N LYS A 5 -0.28 12.42 -14.85
CA LYS A 5 -0.30 13.67 -15.62
C LYS A 5 -1.64 14.36 -15.50
N ASN A 6 -1.60 15.65 -15.17
CA ASN A 6 -2.77 16.53 -15.04
C ASN A 6 -3.88 15.90 -14.18
N PHE A 7 -3.46 15.13 -13.15
CA PHE A 7 -4.36 14.39 -12.29
C PHE A 7 -5.13 15.34 -11.36
N SER A 8 -6.45 15.26 -11.40
CA SER A 8 -7.29 15.93 -10.42
C SER A 8 -8.50 15.10 -10.04
N LYS A 9 -9.00 15.31 -8.83
CA LYS A 9 -10.16 14.61 -8.28
C LYS A 9 -11.08 15.55 -7.54
N SER A 10 -12.38 15.45 -7.87
CA SER A 10 -13.45 16.14 -7.14
C SER A 10 -14.61 15.19 -6.88
N TYR A 11 -15.36 15.41 -5.80
CA TYR A 11 -16.67 14.85 -5.56
C TYR A 11 -17.70 15.99 -5.60
N SER A 12 -18.65 15.93 -6.55
CA SER A 12 -19.59 17.05 -6.77
C SER A 12 -18.84 18.38 -6.90
N ASN A 13 -19.02 19.31 -5.96
CA ASN A 13 -18.39 20.62 -5.95
C ASN A 13 -17.15 20.71 -5.04
N GLN A 14 -16.78 19.58 -4.39
CA GLN A 14 -15.63 19.58 -3.48
C GLN A 14 -14.38 19.06 -4.19
N ILE A 15 -13.38 19.92 -4.36
CA ILE A 15 -12.07 19.54 -4.87
C ILE A 15 -11.33 18.76 -3.77
N ILE A 16 -10.91 17.53 -4.08
CA ILE A 16 -10.10 16.69 -3.20
C ILE A 16 -8.62 16.83 -3.57
N ILE A 17 -8.30 16.65 -4.86
CA ILE A 17 -6.95 16.87 -5.40
C ILE A 17 -7.07 17.83 -6.58
N LYS A 18 -6.30 18.91 -6.56
CA LYS A 18 -6.09 19.83 -7.68
C LYS A 18 -5.16 19.18 -8.71
N GLU A 19 -5.00 19.81 -9.86
CA GLU A 19 -4.12 19.33 -10.90
C GLU A 19 -2.71 19.07 -10.38
N SER A 20 -2.28 17.81 -10.49
CA SER A 20 -0.99 17.34 -10.00
C SER A 20 -0.28 16.52 -11.07
N ASN A 21 1.04 16.67 -11.15
CA ASN A 21 1.91 15.94 -12.05
C ASN A 21 3.05 15.34 -11.24
N PHE A 22 3.16 14.01 -11.22
CA PHE A 22 4.22 13.33 -10.48
C PHE A 22 4.54 11.96 -11.06
N GLU A 23 5.69 11.43 -10.64
CA GLU A 23 6.17 10.13 -11.07
C GLU A 23 6.66 9.32 -9.85
N ILE A 24 6.20 8.08 -9.75
CA ILE A 24 6.68 7.12 -8.76
C ILE A 24 7.64 6.16 -9.45
N LYS A 25 8.90 6.20 -9.04
CA LYS A 25 9.98 5.42 -9.64
C LYS A 25 9.81 3.93 -9.37
N SER A 26 10.24 3.09 -10.33
CA SER A 26 10.20 1.62 -10.17
C SER A 26 11.14 1.15 -9.06
N GLN A 27 10.72 0.07 -8.38
CA GLN A 27 11.55 -0.62 -7.37
C GLN A 27 12.01 0.32 -6.26
N ARG A 28 11.11 1.21 -5.83
CA ARG A 28 11.32 2.13 -4.72
C ARG A 28 10.09 2.11 -3.80
N ILE A 29 10.32 2.54 -2.58
CA ILE A 29 9.30 2.69 -1.56
C ILE A 29 8.97 4.17 -1.45
N SER A 30 7.81 4.55 -1.99
CA SER A 30 7.30 5.91 -1.94
C SER A 30 6.28 6.04 -0.81
N PHE A 31 6.39 7.08 -0.01
CA PHE A 31 5.45 7.40 1.05
C PHE A 31 4.57 8.58 0.66
N LEU A 32 3.26 8.42 0.71
CA LEU A 32 2.29 9.51 0.46
C LEU A 32 1.80 10.04 1.81
N MET A 33 2.29 11.21 2.17
CA MET A 33 1.96 11.94 3.41
C MET A 33 0.83 12.93 3.21
N GLY A 34 0.13 13.24 4.28
CA GLY A 34 -0.89 14.28 4.38
C GLY A 34 -1.80 14.04 5.57
N PRO A 35 -2.49 15.07 6.06
CA PRO A 35 -3.42 14.96 7.18
C PRO A 35 -4.60 14.04 6.85
N ASN A 36 -5.40 13.72 7.88
CA ASN A 36 -6.63 12.97 7.67
C ASN A 36 -7.58 13.79 6.79
N GLY A 37 -8.17 13.12 5.79
CA GLY A 37 -9.05 13.78 4.82
C GLY A 37 -8.32 14.51 3.67
N ALA A 38 -6.98 14.55 3.63
CA ALA A 38 -6.22 15.18 2.54
C ALA A 38 -6.43 14.53 1.16
N GLY A 39 -6.93 13.27 1.12
CA GLY A 39 -7.19 12.58 -0.15
C GLY A 39 -6.25 11.41 -0.43
N LYS A 40 -5.46 10.93 0.54
CA LYS A 40 -4.54 9.78 0.36
C LYS A 40 -5.27 8.55 -0.18
N THR A 41 -6.26 8.04 0.53
CA THR A 41 -7.06 6.87 0.13
C THR A 41 -7.81 7.12 -1.19
N THR A 42 -8.30 8.35 -1.41
CA THR A 42 -8.94 8.73 -2.68
C THR A 42 -7.95 8.66 -3.83
N THR A 43 -6.72 9.15 -3.65
CA THR A 43 -5.64 9.04 -4.64
C THR A 43 -5.34 7.59 -4.97
N ILE A 44 -5.19 6.72 -3.95
CA ILE A 44 -5.00 5.29 -4.15
C ILE A 44 -6.14 4.67 -4.97
N LYS A 45 -7.39 4.98 -4.64
CA LYS A 45 -8.57 4.50 -5.40
C LYS A 45 -8.53 4.96 -6.86
N CYS A 46 -8.13 6.20 -7.13
CA CYS A 46 -7.96 6.72 -8.48
C CYS A 46 -6.82 6.00 -9.23
N LEU A 47 -5.65 5.81 -8.61
CA LEU A 47 -4.53 5.04 -9.17
C LEU A 47 -4.99 3.64 -9.60
N MET A 48 -5.83 3.00 -8.81
CA MET A 48 -6.34 1.65 -9.06
C MET A 48 -7.57 1.61 -10.00
N GLY A 49 -8.01 2.77 -10.52
CA GLY A 49 -9.18 2.85 -11.39
C GLY A 49 -10.50 2.46 -10.70
N MET A 50 -10.55 2.61 -9.37
CA MET A 50 -11.76 2.38 -8.57
C MET A 50 -12.64 3.63 -8.45
N GLU A 51 -12.08 4.79 -8.78
CA GLU A 51 -12.74 6.09 -8.76
C GLU A 51 -12.43 6.86 -10.03
N ASN A 52 -13.40 7.64 -10.50
CA ASN A 52 -13.22 8.53 -11.66
C ASN A 52 -12.31 9.71 -11.28
N TYR A 53 -11.48 10.13 -12.20
CA TYR A 53 -10.57 11.27 -12.08
C TYR A 53 -10.40 11.95 -13.44
N LEU A 54 -9.82 13.15 -13.45
CA LEU A 54 -9.36 13.82 -14.67
C LEU A 54 -7.84 13.65 -14.80
N GLY A 55 -7.33 13.68 -16.03
CA GLY A 55 -5.93 13.47 -16.32
C GLY A 55 -5.60 12.04 -16.75
N GLU A 56 -4.34 11.66 -16.62
CA GLU A 56 -3.83 10.39 -17.09
C GLU A 56 -2.91 9.71 -16.07
N ILE A 57 -3.09 8.39 -15.92
CA ILE A 57 -2.26 7.54 -15.07
C ILE A 57 -1.76 6.36 -15.90
N PHE A 58 -0.44 6.16 -15.90
CA PHE A 58 0.21 5.07 -16.62
C PHE A 58 1.12 4.26 -15.68
N PHE A 59 1.08 2.96 -15.83
CA PHE A 59 1.94 1.97 -15.19
C PHE A 59 2.88 1.38 -16.25
N ASP A 60 4.15 1.80 -16.28
CA ASP A 60 5.10 1.50 -17.37
C ASP A 60 4.50 1.74 -18.76
N GLY A 61 3.88 2.89 -18.96
CA GLY A 61 3.23 3.30 -20.22
C GLY A 61 1.88 2.64 -20.50
N LYS A 62 1.34 1.80 -19.61
CA LYS A 62 0.06 1.10 -19.76
C LYS A 62 -1.01 1.66 -18.82
N LYS A 63 -2.27 1.65 -19.23
CA LYS A 63 -3.39 1.98 -18.34
C LYS A 63 -3.63 0.85 -17.31
N ILE A 64 -4.27 1.18 -16.19
CA ILE A 64 -4.50 0.24 -15.09
C ILE A 64 -5.19 -1.05 -15.53
N ASP A 65 -6.15 -1.00 -16.45
CA ASP A 65 -6.88 -2.18 -16.91
C ASP A 65 -5.99 -3.23 -17.61
N GLN A 66 -4.84 -2.80 -18.15
CA GLN A 66 -3.87 -3.68 -18.81
C GLN A 66 -2.85 -4.32 -17.83
N VAL A 67 -2.82 -3.88 -16.58
CA VAL A 67 -1.84 -4.31 -15.57
C VAL A 67 -2.46 -4.62 -14.21
N ARG A 68 -3.79 -4.63 -14.12
CA ARG A 68 -4.52 -4.84 -12.87
C ARG A 68 -4.13 -6.14 -12.15
N ASP A 69 -3.82 -7.18 -12.91
CA ASP A 69 -3.34 -8.49 -12.42
C ASP A 69 -1.93 -8.44 -11.79
N ARG A 70 -1.23 -7.33 -11.96
CA ARG A 70 0.10 -7.04 -11.37
C ARG A 70 0.05 -6.05 -10.22
N CYS A 71 -1.14 -5.63 -9.81
CA CYS A 71 -1.34 -4.67 -8.75
C CYS A 71 -1.97 -5.35 -7.54
N LEU A 72 -1.53 -4.98 -6.35
CA LEU A 72 -2.16 -5.38 -5.09
C LEU A 72 -2.30 -4.15 -4.20
N VAL A 73 -3.49 -3.98 -3.62
CA VAL A 73 -3.72 -3.00 -2.56
C VAL A 73 -4.06 -3.73 -1.27
N ILE A 74 -3.33 -3.43 -0.22
CA ILE A 74 -3.68 -3.80 1.15
C ILE A 74 -4.30 -2.58 1.80
N TRP A 75 -5.61 -2.64 2.02
CA TRP A 75 -6.37 -1.62 2.72
C TRP A 75 -6.25 -1.78 4.24
N ASP A 76 -6.48 -0.72 4.97
CA ASP A 76 -6.48 -0.75 6.43
C ASP A 76 -7.46 -1.80 7.00
N ASP A 77 -8.67 -1.89 6.45
CA ASP A 77 -9.71 -2.82 6.89
C ASP A 77 -9.53 -4.27 6.43
N CYS A 78 -8.58 -4.54 5.53
CA CYS A 78 -8.29 -5.88 4.99
C CYS A 78 -9.58 -6.64 4.60
N PRO A 79 -10.26 -6.28 3.50
CA PRO A 79 -11.59 -6.79 3.15
C PRO A 79 -11.55 -8.23 2.61
N PHE A 80 -11.51 -9.21 3.51
CA PHE A 80 -11.61 -10.63 3.21
C PHE A 80 -13.05 -11.14 3.25
N TYR A 81 -13.30 -12.30 2.63
CA TYR A 81 -14.55 -13.05 2.80
C TYR A 81 -14.63 -13.59 4.22
N THR A 82 -15.33 -12.87 5.10
CA THR A 82 -15.32 -13.10 6.56
C THR A 82 -15.91 -14.44 6.98
N ASN A 83 -16.82 -15.03 6.20
CA ASN A 83 -17.42 -16.33 6.46
C ASN A 83 -16.57 -17.52 5.96
N LEU A 84 -15.51 -17.25 5.20
CA LEU A 84 -14.53 -18.25 4.76
C LEU A 84 -13.35 -18.28 5.73
N SER A 85 -12.62 -19.40 5.74
CA SER A 85 -11.37 -19.49 6.48
C SER A 85 -10.27 -18.64 5.84
N GLY A 86 -9.21 -18.34 6.61
CA GLY A 86 -8.04 -17.67 6.05
C GLY A 86 -7.48 -18.43 4.86
N PHE A 87 -7.34 -19.76 4.99
CA PHE A 87 -6.83 -20.60 3.89
C PHE A 87 -7.72 -20.56 2.65
N GLN A 88 -9.07 -20.58 2.81
CA GLN A 88 -9.99 -20.46 1.68
C GLN A 88 -9.87 -19.11 0.98
N ASN A 89 -9.70 -18.03 1.74
CA ASN A 89 -9.43 -16.72 1.16
C ASN A 89 -8.13 -16.74 0.33
N LEU A 90 -7.04 -17.28 0.88
CA LEU A 90 -5.76 -17.38 0.15
C LEU A 90 -5.86 -18.21 -1.12
N LEU A 91 -6.64 -19.30 -1.12
CA LEU A 91 -6.87 -20.12 -2.31
C LEU A 91 -7.64 -19.35 -3.39
N ILE A 92 -8.63 -18.54 -3.01
CA ILE A 92 -9.43 -17.75 -3.96
C ILE A 92 -8.56 -16.66 -4.58
N PHE A 93 -7.86 -15.87 -3.76
CA PHE A 93 -7.04 -14.77 -4.26
C PHE A 93 -5.77 -15.24 -4.97
N GLY A 94 -5.20 -16.38 -4.56
CA GLY A 94 -4.00 -16.96 -5.13
C GLY A 94 -4.23 -17.97 -6.28
N GLU A 95 -5.49 -18.08 -6.77
CA GLU A 95 -5.82 -19.01 -7.83
C GLU A 95 -4.94 -18.83 -9.08
N GLY A 96 -4.35 -19.93 -9.55
CA GLY A 96 -3.46 -19.93 -10.72
C GLY A 96 -2.07 -19.33 -10.49
N LYS A 97 -1.75 -18.84 -9.28
CA LYS A 97 -0.43 -18.27 -8.96
C LYS A 97 0.50 -19.28 -8.27
N LYS A 98 -0.01 -19.99 -7.26
CA LYS A 98 0.75 -20.96 -6.45
C LYS A 98 -0.12 -22.20 -6.21
N SER A 99 0.52 -23.33 -6.01
CA SER A 99 -0.15 -24.58 -5.59
C SER A 99 -0.66 -24.47 -4.15
N LYS A 100 -1.62 -25.33 -3.77
CA LYS A 100 -2.15 -25.38 -2.39
C LYS A 100 -1.05 -25.63 -1.34
N ASN A 101 -0.01 -26.40 -1.68
CA ASN A 101 1.09 -26.71 -0.77
C ASN A 101 1.99 -25.46 -0.59
N GLU A 102 2.34 -24.77 -1.66
CA GLU A 102 3.10 -23.52 -1.59
C GLU A 102 2.35 -22.45 -0.79
N ILE A 103 1.04 -22.27 -1.05
CA ILE A 103 0.20 -21.33 -0.27
C ILE A 103 0.23 -21.67 1.22
N LYS A 104 0.14 -22.97 1.57
CA LYS A 104 0.19 -23.42 2.97
C LYS A 104 1.55 -23.13 3.60
N GLU A 105 2.64 -23.37 2.87
CA GLU A 105 4.00 -23.10 3.33
C GLU A 105 4.22 -21.61 3.56
N ILE A 106 3.85 -20.76 2.59
CA ILE A 106 3.94 -19.30 2.73
C ILE A 106 3.12 -18.83 3.94
N ALA A 107 1.88 -19.27 4.05
CA ALA A 107 0.99 -18.86 5.13
C ALA A 107 1.51 -19.24 6.51
N SER A 108 2.20 -20.39 6.63
CA SER A 108 2.77 -20.84 7.91
C SER A 108 3.85 -19.93 8.48
N LYS A 109 4.45 -19.04 7.67
CA LYS A 109 5.41 -18.03 8.12
C LYS A 109 4.74 -16.89 8.91
N TYR A 110 3.45 -16.67 8.70
CA TYR A 110 2.70 -15.52 9.23
C TYR A 110 1.65 -15.92 10.27
N LEU A 111 0.99 -17.06 10.07
CA LEU A 111 -0.14 -17.55 10.86
C LEU A 111 0.04 -19.01 11.20
N ASP A 112 -0.28 -19.38 12.43
CA ASP A 112 -0.32 -20.79 12.83
C ASP A 112 -1.45 -21.54 12.11
N TYR A 113 -1.29 -22.88 12.07
CA TYR A 113 -2.21 -23.77 11.34
C TYR A 113 -3.65 -23.71 11.85
N HIS A 114 -3.83 -23.51 13.16
CA HIS A 114 -5.17 -23.43 13.75
C HIS A 114 -5.86 -22.13 13.32
N THR A 115 -5.17 -21.01 13.43
CA THR A 115 -5.68 -19.70 13.01
C THR A 115 -6.11 -19.71 11.54
N ILE A 116 -5.25 -20.20 10.63
CA ILE A 116 -5.53 -20.13 9.19
C ILE A 116 -6.76 -20.96 8.77
N LYS A 117 -7.15 -21.96 9.55
CA LYS A 117 -8.36 -22.79 9.32
C LYS A 117 -9.63 -22.13 9.86
N ASN A 118 -9.53 -21.17 10.76
CA ASN A 118 -10.68 -20.49 11.32
C ASN A 118 -11.26 -19.49 10.32
N LYS A 119 -12.55 -19.17 10.46
CA LYS A 119 -13.22 -18.14 9.67
C LYS A 119 -12.63 -16.76 9.98
N VAL A 120 -12.38 -15.95 8.94
CA VAL A 120 -11.75 -14.63 9.07
C VAL A 120 -12.55 -13.69 9.99
N LYS A 121 -13.86 -13.89 10.14
CA LYS A 121 -14.67 -13.11 11.12
C LYS A 121 -14.21 -13.25 12.57
N THR A 122 -13.46 -14.31 12.90
CA THR A 122 -12.90 -14.55 14.25
C THR A 122 -11.49 -14.02 14.40
N TYR A 123 -10.90 -13.48 13.34
CA TYR A 123 -9.52 -12.98 13.38
C TYR A 123 -9.44 -11.65 14.12
N SER A 124 -8.36 -11.49 14.88
CA SER A 124 -7.97 -10.17 15.37
C SER A 124 -7.54 -9.27 14.17
N TYR A 125 -7.49 -7.99 14.42
CA TYR A 125 -7.03 -7.03 13.41
C TYR A 125 -5.62 -7.39 12.90
N GLY A 126 -4.66 -7.68 13.79
CA GLY A 126 -3.31 -8.10 13.42
C GLY A 126 -3.28 -9.42 12.62
N GLN A 127 -4.18 -10.38 12.94
CA GLN A 127 -4.28 -11.63 12.16
C GLN A 127 -4.80 -11.38 10.73
N LYS A 128 -5.70 -10.41 10.53
CA LYS A 128 -6.14 -9.99 9.19
C LYS A 128 -5.00 -9.34 8.41
N LYS A 129 -4.20 -8.47 9.05
CA LYS A 129 -3.01 -7.89 8.43
C LYS A 129 -2.00 -8.97 8.03
N LYS A 130 -1.71 -9.93 8.92
CA LYS A 130 -0.86 -11.10 8.58
C LYS A 130 -1.38 -11.85 7.36
N LEU A 131 -2.68 -12.10 7.30
CA LEU A 131 -3.30 -12.77 6.15
C LEU A 131 -3.13 -11.95 4.85
N ALA A 132 -3.24 -10.62 4.92
CA ALA A 132 -3.01 -9.74 3.77
C ALA A 132 -1.54 -9.76 3.31
N LEU A 133 -0.58 -9.82 4.24
CA LEU A 133 0.85 -9.95 3.90
C LEU A 133 1.18 -11.28 3.21
N VAL A 134 0.49 -12.38 3.56
CA VAL A 134 0.61 -13.66 2.84
C VAL A 134 0.25 -13.49 1.37
N LEU A 135 -0.76 -12.66 1.02
CA LEU A 135 -1.13 -12.42 -0.37
C LEU A 135 -0.01 -11.72 -1.16
N VAL A 136 0.81 -10.87 -0.53
CA VAL A 136 1.95 -10.25 -1.21
C VAL A 136 2.93 -11.32 -1.70
N GLU A 137 3.26 -12.31 -0.85
CA GLU A 137 4.18 -13.41 -1.23
C GLU A 137 3.55 -14.40 -2.22
N ILE A 138 2.23 -14.58 -2.20
CA ILE A 138 1.54 -15.46 -3.17
C ILE A 138 1.46 -14.79 -4.54
N LEU A 139 1.07 -13.52 -4.58
CA LEU A 139 0.75 -12.81 -5.83
C LEU A 139 1.98 -12.17 -6.48
N GLU A 140 3.01 -11.86 -5.71
CA GLU A 140 4.25 -11.21 -6.15
C GLU A 140 3.95 -10.01 -7.08
N PRO A 141 3.16 -9.02 -6.60
CA PRO A 141 2.69 -7.94 -7.46
C PRO A 141 3.87 -7.06 -7.92
N LYS A 142 3.77 -6.48 -9.11
CA LYS A 142 4.73 -5.46 -9.56
C LYS A 142 4.51 -4.12 -8.87
N TYR A 143 3.25 -3.81 -8.54
CA TYR A 143 2.82 -2.58 -7.87
C TYR A 143 2.07 -2.95 -6.59
N LEU A 144 2.66 -2.61 -5.46
CA LEU A 144 2.10 -2.86 -4.14
C LEU A 144 1.74 -1.54 -3.47
N ILE A 145 0.51 -1.40 -3.06
CA ILE A 145 0.05 -0.24 -2.30
C ILE A 145 -0.42 -0.74 -0.94
N MET A 146 0.01 -0.07 0.14
CA MET A 146 -0.40 -0.42 1.49
C MET A 146 -0.90 0.84 2.20
N ASP A 147 -2.20 0.87 2.47
CA ASP A 147 -2.88 1.96 3.17
C ASP A 147 -2.93 1.64 4.67
N GLU A 148 -2.27 2.46 5.49
CA GLU A 148 -2.24 2.35 6.95
C GLU A 148 -1.77 0.96 7.47
N ILE A 149 -0.77 0.36 6.82
CA ILE A 149 -0.36 -1.02 7.10
C ILE A 149 0.20 -1.22 8.52
N SER A 150 0.81 -0.19 9.12
CA SER A 150 1.42 -0.26 10.45
C SER A 150 0.40 -0.29 11.60
N ASN A 151 -0.87 0.07 11.36
CA ASN A 151 -1.89 0.15 12.40
C ASN A 151 -2.15 -1.23 13.02
N GLY A 152 -2.18 -1.28 14.37
CA GLY A 152 -2.55 -2.47 15.13
C GLY A 152 -1.55 -3.62 15.08
N LEU A 153 -0.31 -3.37 14.63
CA LEU A 153 0.78 -4.33 14.67
C LEU A 153 1.57 -4.21 15.98
N ASP A 154 2.00 -5.36 16.51
CA ASP A 154 2.94 -5.40 17.61
C ASP A 154 4.37 -5.10 17.15
N PHE A 155 5.28 -4.87 18.11
CA PHE A 155 6.65 -4.47 17.84
C PHE A 155 7.42 -5.47 16.95
N ASP A 156 7.27 -6.77 17.21
CA ASP A 156 7.99 -7.79 16.44
C ASP A 156 7.46 -7.87 15.00
N MET A 157 6.14 -7.72 14.84
CA MET A 157 5.52 -7.64 13.51
C MET A 157 6.00 -6.41 12.73
N ILE A 158 6.09 -5.25 13.37
CA ILE A 158 6.60 -4.01 12.77
C ILE A 158 8.00 -4.23 12.20
N ARG A 159 8.93 -4.77 13.00
CA ARG A 159 10.31 -5.04 12.54
C ARG A 159 10.38 -6.05 11.39
N ASN A 160 9.57 -7.11 11.48
CA ASN A 160 9.54 -8.12 10.42
C ASN A 160 8.94 -7.54 9.12
N LEU A 161 7.89 -6.74 9.23
CA LEU A 161 7.26 -6.08 8.09
C LEU A 161 8.21 -5.09 7.42
N GLN A 162 8.97 -4.28 8.17
CA GLN A 162 9.99 -3.38 7.62
C GLN A 162 11.00 -4.14 6.76
N LYS A 163 11.52 -5.28 7.27
CA LYS A 163 12.45 -6.14 6.50
C LYS A 163 11.81 -6.70 5.24
N SER A 164 10.56 -7.15 5.33
CA SER A 164 9.82 -7.68 4.19
C SER A 164 9.60 -6.60 3.12
N ILE A 165 9.16 -5.40 3.50
CA ILE A 165 8.95 -4.26 2.57
C ILE A 165 10.26 -3.90 1.85
N LYS A 166 11.38 -3.81 2.59
CA LYS A 166 12.70 -3.57 1.98
C LYS A 166 13.11 -4.69 1.01
N SER A 167 12.83 -5.94 1.34
CA SER A 167 13.10 -7.06 0.43
C SER A 167 12.22 -7.02 -0.81
N TRP A 168 10.93 -6.72 -0.66
CA TRP A 168 9.99 -6.64 -1.77
C TRP A 168 10.28 -5.48 -2.72
N SER A 169 10.82 -4.36 -2.23
CA SER A 169 11.15 -3.21 -3.09
C SER A 169 12.21 -3.52 -4.15
N ASN A 170 13.01 -4.59 -3.99
CA ASN A 170 13.96 -5.04 -5.02
C ASN A 170 13.26 -5.48 -6.32
N SER A 171 11.98 -5.87 -6.27
CA SER A 171 11.20 -6.33 -7.42
C SER A 171 9.88 -5.58 -7.60
N MET A 172 9.40 -4.90 -6.57
CA MET A 172 8.10 -4.23 -6.55
C MET A 172 8.27 -2.71 -6.45
N THR A 173 7.35 -1.97 -7.05
CA THR A 173 7.15 -0.53 -6.81
C THR A 173 6.13 -0.41 -5.70
N ILE A 174 6.51 0.22 -4.58
CA ILE A 174 5.70 0.22 -3.35
C ILE A 174 5.25 1.64 -3.01
N ILE A 175 3.97 1.79 -2.72
CA ILE A 175 3.38 3.03 -2.19
C ILE A 175 2.85 2.74 -0.80
N LEU A 176 3.24 3.55 0.17
CA LEU A 176 2.82 3.45 1.57
C LEU A 176 2.09 4.71 1.99
N THR A 177 1.10 4.57 2.85
CA THR A 177 0.51 5.66 3.62
C THR A 177 0.45 5.27 5.10
N GLY A 178 0.37 6.24 5.99
CA GLY A 178 0.20 5.97 7.41
C GLY A 178 0.55 7.17 8.29
N HIS A 179 0.37 6.98 9.61
CA HIS A 179 0.60 8.00 10.62
C HIS A 179 1.66 7.61 11.66
N GLN A 180 2.13 6.36 11.67
CA GLN A 180 3.21 5.91 12.57
C GLN A 180 4.57 6.17 11.90
N PHE A 181 4.99 7.44 11.84
CA PHE A 181 6.16 7.86 11.07
C PHE A 181 7.44 7.11 11.43
N SER A 182 7.65 6.79 12.72
CA SER A 182 8.80 5.98 13.17
C SER A 182 8.92 4.63 12.45
N PHE A 183 7.80 4.03 12.02
CA PHE A 183 7.81 2.83 11.19
C PHE A 183 8.34 3.13 9.78
N TYR A 184 7.91 4.24 9.17
CA TYR A 184 8.20 4.55 7.77
C TYR A 184 9.58 5.16 7.58
N ASN A 185 10.08 5.97 8.52
CA ASN A 185 11.40 6.61 8.47
C ASN A 185 12.54 5.65 8.10
N GLU A 186 12.44 4.39 8.57
CA GLU A 186 13.48 3.38 8.38
C GLU A 186 13.49 2.74 6.98
N ILE A 187 12.41 2.88 6.21
CA ILE A 187 12.21 2.04 5.02
C ILE A 187 11.95 2.79 3.73
N ILE A 188 11.54 4.05 3.77
CA ILE A 188 11.11 4.80 2.59
C ILE A 188 12.28 5.40 1.80
N ASP A 189 12.09 5.49 0.49
CA ASP A 189 13.02 6.10 -0.44
C ASP A 189 12.61 7.52 -0.85
N ASP A 190 11.31 7.74 -1.10
CA ASP A 190 10.80 9.03 -1.59
C ASP A 190 9.56 9.44 -0.79
N VAL A 191 9.42 10.74 -0.53
CA VAL A 191 8.28 11.33 0.17
C VAL A 191 7.49 12.22 -0.76
N PHE A 192 6.22 11.89 -0.94
CA PHE A 192 5.21 12.72 -1.58
C PHE A 192 4.30 13.32 -0.51
N VAL A 193 3.93 14.58 -0.67
CA VAL A 193 3.05 15.30 0.26
C VAL A 193 1.82 15.79 -0.49
N ILE A 194 0.66 15.71 0.16
CA ILE A 194 -0.55 16.41 -0.29
C ILE A 194 -0.58 17.75 0.42
N ARG A 195 -0.16 18.81 -0.30
CA ARG A 195 -0.13 20.20 0.17
C ARG A 195 -1.11 21.04 -0.66
N ASP A 196 -1.94 21.84 -0.05
CA ASP A 196 -2.94 22.70 -0.74
C ASP A 196 -3.79 21.92 -1.77
N LYS A 197 -4.04 20.62 -1.49
CA LYS A 197 -4.71 19.66 -2.36
C LYS A 197 -3.91 19.28 -3.62
N GLU A 198 -2.63 19.56 -3.69
CA GLU A 198 -1.73 19.12 -4.75
C GLU A 198 -0.79 18.03 -4.22
N ILE A 199 -0.47 17.06 -5.08
CA ILE A 199 0.50 16.00 -4.77
C ILE A 199 1.84 16.43 -5.31
N VAL A 200 2.81 16.62 -4.43
CA VAL A 200 4.17 17.04 -4.79
C VAL A 200 5.20 16.06 -4.26
N LEU A 201 6.25 15.81 -5.04
CA LEU A 201 7.43 15.10 -4.54
C LEU A 201 8.24 16.08 -3.70
N LEU A 202 8.30 15.84 -2.41
CA LEU A 202 9.01 16.73 -1.48
C LEU A 202 10.46 16.32 -1.30
N GLN A 203 10.73 15.02 -1.12
CA GLN A 203 12.07 14.52 -0.84
C GLN A 203 12.35 13.22 -1.60
N GLU A 204 13.42 13.19 -2.37
CA GLU A 204 14.01 11.98 -2.94
C GLU A 204 15.15 11.47 -2.04
N ASN A 205 15.39 10.15 -2.10
CA ASN A 205 16.45 9.47 -1.32
C ASN A 205 16.37 9.81 0.18
N PHE A 206 15.17 9.76 0.71
CA PHE A 206 14.82 10.16 2.08
C PHE A 206 15.71 9.48 3.14
N SER A 207 15.95 8.18 3.02
CA SER A 207 16.80 7.43 3.97
C SER A 207 18.21 7.98 4.14
N ASN A 208 18.69 8.81 3.22
CA ASN A 208 20.01 9.44 3.26
C ASN A 208 19.96 10.95 3.60
N SER A 209 18.77 11.51 3.80
CA SER A 209 18.59 12.95 3.98
C SER A 209 18.90 13.44 5.41
N GLY A 210 18.79 12.55 6.39
CA GLY A 210 18.85 12.91 7.81
C GLY A 210 17.62 13.63 8.34
N ILE A 211 16.57 13.76 7.51
CA ILE A 211 15.28 14.39 7.85
C ILE A 211 14.35 13.30 8.39
N MET A 212 13.46 13.66 9.31
CA MET A 212 12.41 12.76 9.82
C MET A 212 11.05 13.14 9.23
N LEU A 213 10.15 12.16 9.06
CA LEU A 213 8.79 12.42 8.59
C LEU A 213 8.00 13.30 9.55
N GLU A 214 8.30 13.21 10.85
CA GLU A 214 7.73 14.05 11.89
C GLU A 214 8.02 15.54 11.62
N ASP A 215 9.26 15.87 11.27
CA ASP A 215 9.70 17.24 10.98
C ASP A 215 8.95 17.78 9.75
N ILE A 216 8.88 16.97 8.68
CA ILE A 216 8.13 17.33 7.48
C ILE A 216 6.64 17.55 7.80
N TYR A 217 6.05 16.66 8.60
CA TYR A 217 4.63 16.74 8.93
C TYR A 217 4.29 18.00 9.73
N ASP A 218 5.17 18.39 10.68
CA ASP A 218 4.99 19.59 11.50
C ASP A 218 5.14 20.87 10.67
N GLU A 219 6.13 20.91 9.74
CA GLU A 219 6.29 22.03 8.80
C GLU A 219 5.08 22.20 7.88
N GLU A 220 4.51 21.11 7.39
CA GLU A 220 3.36 21.11 6.46
C GLU A 220 2.04 21.50 7.14
N ASN A 221 1.94 21.44 8.47
CA ASN A 221 0.71 21.72 9.22
C ASN A 221 0.84 22.97 10.12
N SER A 222 1.97 23.68 10.04
CA SER A 222 2.21 24.97 10.74
C SER A 222 1.75 26.15 9.87
#